data_abcdf42a588741dbc1e6025cc3418f79
#
_entry.id   abcdf42a588741dbc1e6025cc3418f79
#
_cell.length_a   1.000
_cell.length_b   1.000
_cell.length_c   1.000
_cell.angle_alpha   90.00
_cell.angle_beta   90.00
_cell.angle_gamma   90.00
#
_symmetry.space_group_name_H-M   'P 1'
#
loop_
_entity.id
_entity.type
_entity.pdbx_description
1 polymer ?
#
loop_
_entity_poly.entity_id
_entity_poly.type
_entity_poly.pdbx_seq_one_letter_code
_entity_poly.pdbx_strand_id
1 'polypeptide(L)'
;MKHWKLSLCALLVAGSVSAEPLNVVSSFSILGDVAKQIGGDKVAVTNLVGPDQDSHVYNITSADIKKIRSAKLVLLNGLGFESGEMTRAVKQSKVNYAEAAAGIKAMTADHDHDHDHGGHNHDHGRYDPHVWSDPSLMPKYAANVAEALIKADPQNKTYYNQRLQSYTKELQQLDTYAKTQFDRIPAGRRKVLTGHEAFGYMGKRYNIKFYAPQGINTEAEPSAKHVAALIRQVKQEGIKAVFTENIKDSRMLERIAKESGSTIGGKLYSDALSKTAPANTYTGMIRYNVDSLVKAMK
;
A
#
# COMPACT_ATOMS: atom_id res chain seq x y z
N MET A 1 -63.70 -35.06 -36.94
CA MET A 1 -62.90 -35.16 -35.71
C MET A 1 -61.58 -34.47 -35.98
N LYS A 2 -61.38 -33.27 -35.40
CA LYS A 2 -60.11 -32.45 -35.59
C LYS A 2 -59.17 -32.73 -34.43
N HIS A 3 -58.03 -33.33 -34.71
CA HIS A 3 -56.96 -33.56 -33.73
C HIS A 3 -56.12 -32.28 -33.58
N TRP A 4 -56.24 -31.61 -32.44
CA TRP A 4 -55.42 -30.49 -32.03
C TRP A 4 -54.12 -31.00 -31.40
N LYS A 5 -53.00 -30.83 -32.08
CA LYS A 5 -51.69 -31.16 -31.51
C LYS A 5 -51.20 -29.96 -30.67
N LEU A 6 -51.22 -30.11 -29.35
CA LEU A 6 -50.54 -29.16 -28.45
C LEU A 6 -49.02 -29.41 -28.55
N SER A 7 -48.30 -28.45 -29.13
CA SER A 7 -46.83 -28.38 -29.02
C SER A 7 -46.44 -27.75 -27.69
N LEU A 8 -45.86 -28.54 -26.84
CA LEU A 8 -45.30 -28.11 -25.55
C LEU A 8 -43.89 -27.55 -25.83
N CYS A 9 -43.73 -26.20 -25.90
CA CYS A 9 -42.44 -25.56 -25.91
C CYS A 9 -41.88 -25.57 -24.48
N ALA A 10 -40.91 -26.46 -24.24
CA ALA A 10 -40.10 -26.43 -23.03
C ALA A 10 -39.12 -25.27 -23.09
N LEU A 11 -39.37 -24.20 -22.32
CA LEU A 11 -38.39 -23.12 -22.07
C LEU A 11 -37.27 -23.70 -21.19
N LEU A 12 -36.13 -23.98 -21.78
CA LEU A 12 -34.87 -24.20 -21.05
C LEU A 12 -34.43 -22.88 -20.41
N VAL A 13 -34.73 -22.67 -19.14
CA VAL A 13 -34.12 -21.63 -18.35
C VAL A 13 -32.68 -22.07 -18.05
N ALA A 14 -31.73 -21.61 -18.86
CA ALA A 14 -30.31 -21.75 -18.58
C ALA A 14 -30.00 -20.86 -17.35
N GLY A 15 -30.06 -21.44 -16.18
CA GLY A 15 -29.59 -20.80 -14.94
C GLY A 15 -28.09 -20.56 -15.11
N SER A 16 -27.70 -19.28 -15.16
CA SER A 16 -26.32 -18.88 -15.10
C SER A 16 -25.74 -19.33 -13.75
N VAL A 17 -25.03 -20.45 -13.74
CA VAL A 17 -24.20 -20.83 -12.59
C VAL A 17 -23.11 -19.78 -12.49
N SER A 18 -23.29 -18.81 -11.60
CA SER A 18 -22.21 -17.89 -11.25
C SER A 18 -21.11 -18.72 -10.61
N ALA A 19 -19.94 -18.80 -11.24
CA ALA A 19 -18.78 -19.43 -10.64
C ALA A 19 -18.42 -18.70 -9.34
N GLU A 20 -18.01 -19.44 -8.31
CA GLU A 20 -17.56 -18.84 -7.05
C GLU A 20 -16.39 -17.88 -7.31
N PRO A 21 -16.37 -16.71 -6.61
CA PRO A 21 -15.26 -15.77 -6.72
C PRO A 21 -13.92 -16.42 -6.36
N LEU A 22 -12.88 -16.08 -7.11
CA LEU A 22 -11.52 -16.54 -6.84
C LEU A 22 -11.07 -16.10 -5.44
N ASN A 23 -10.74 -17.03 -4.56
CA ASN A 23 -10.24 -16.75 -3.22
C ASN A 23 -8.80 -16.24 -3.28
N VAL A 24 -8.59 -14.94 -3.00
CA VAL A 24 -7.31 -14.24 -3.02
C VAL A 24 -6.96 -13.78 -1.61
N VAL A 25 -5.73 -14.07 -1.18
CA VAL A 25 -5.17 -13.53 0.05
C VAL A 25 -4.15 -12.45 -0.32
N SER A 26 -4.27 -11.28 0.28
CA SER A 26 -3.30 -10.19 0.17
C SER A 26 -2.54 -10.02 1.47
N SER A 27 -1.26 -9.69 1.40
CA SER A 27 -0.44 -9.43 2.59
C SER A 27 -0.96 -8.24 3.38
N PHE A 28 -1.41 -7.17 2.74
CA PHE A 28 -1.87 -5.95 3.41
C PHE A 28 -2.99 -5.23 2.65
N SER A 29 -3.61 -4.26 3.33
CA SER A 29 -4.88 -3.66 2.90
C SER A 29 -4.79 -2.86 1.60
N ILE A 30 -3.68 -2.16 1.32
CA ILE A 30 -3.49 -1.38 0.08
C ILE A 30 -3.46 -2.32 -1.14
N LEU A 31 -2.67 -3.39 -1.08
CA LEU A 31 -2.61 -4.39 -2.14
C LEU A 31 -3.94 -5.11 -2.31
N GLY A 32 -4.64 -5.38 -1.20
CA GLY A 32 -5.97 -5.97 -1.24
C GLY A 32 -7.01 -5.10 -1.94
N ASP A 33 -6.93 -3.78 -1.80
CA ASP A 33 -7.79 -2.86 -2.56
C ASP A 33 -7.45 -2.90 -4.05
N VAL A 34 -6.17 -2.85 -4.42
CA VAL A 34 -5.75 -2.98 -5.83
C VAL A 34 -6.30 -4.28 -6.44
N ALA A 35 -6.21 -5.39 -5.71
CA ALA A 35 -6.76 -6.66 -6.16
C ALA A 35 -8.29 -6.61 -6.35
N LYS A 36 -9.02 -5.92 -5.46
CA LYS A 36 -10.46 -5.69 -5.58
C LYS A 36 -10.81 -4.79 -6.76
N GLN A 37 -10.03 -3.73 -6.99
CA GLN A 37 -10.26 -2.81 -8.11
C GLN A 37 -10.14 -3.54 -9.46
N ILE A 38 -9.21 -4.47 -9.59
CA ILE A 38 -9.01 -5.27 -10.80
C ILE A 38 -9.95 -6.48 -10.85
N GLY A 39 -10.11 -7.17 -9.73
CA GLY A 39 -10.86 -8.42 -9.66
C GLY A 39 -12.37 -8.24 -9.63
N GLY A 40 -12.87 -7.11 -9.09
CA GLY A 40 -14.31 -6.82 -8.96
C GLY A 40 -15.06 -7.92 -8.22
N ASP A 41 -16.17 -8.36 -8.79
CA ASP A 41 -17.03 -9.44 -8.28
C ASP A 41 -16.48 -10.84 -8.56
N LYS A 42 -15.41 -10.98 -9.35
CA LYS A 42 -14.75 -12.24 -9.66
C LYS A 42 -13.74 -12.68 -8.61
N VAL A 43 -13.46 -11.86 -7.61
CA VAL A 43 -12.49 -12.17 -6.54
C VAL A 43 -13.11 -11.97 -5.15
N ALA A 44 -12.74 -12.82 -4.21
CA ALA A 44 -12.96 -12.65 -2.79
C ALA A 44 -11.61 -12.41 -2.12
N VAL A 45 -11.33 -11.15 -1.75
CA VAL A 45 -10.02 -10.75 -1.21
C VAL A 45 -10.05 -10.69 0.31
N THR A 46 -9.12 -11.40 0.94
CA THR A 46 -8.86 -11.34 2.38
C THR A 46 -7.47 -10.78 2.64
N ASN A 47 -7.35 -9.73 3.43
CA ASN A 47 -6.07 -9.20 3.86
C ASN A 47 -5.55 -9.94 5.10
N LEU A 48 -4.25 -10.23 5.14
CA LEU A 48 -3.60 -10.73 6.36
C LEU A 48 -3.44 -9.58 7.36
N VAL A 49 -2.87 -8.48 6.91
CA VAL A 49 -2.80 -7.23 7.68
C VAL A 49 -3.91 -6.30 7.23
N GLY A 50 -4.81 -5.97 8.14
CA GLY A 50 -6.01 -5.18 7.86
C GLY A 50 -5.77 -3.68 7.82
N PRO A 51 -6.85 -2.89 7.58
CA PRO A 51 -6.78 -1.44 7.70
C PRO A 51 -6.34 -0.98 9.10
N ASP A 52 -5.60 0.15 9.14
CA ASP A 52 -5.08 0.77 10.35
C ASP A 52 -4.16 -0.14 11.19
N GLN A 53 -3.52 -1.13 10.54
CA GLN A 53 -2.57 -2.03 11.18
C GLN A 53 -1.18 -1.86 10.57
N ASP A 54 -0.14 -1.94 11.42
CA ASP A 54 1.25 -1.87 11.01
C ASP A 54 1.72 -3.23 10.47
N SER A 55 2.11 -3.26 9.20
CA SER A 55 2.58 -4.49 8.53
C SER A 55 3.99 -4.88 8.93
N HIS A 56 4.83 -3.92 9.35
CA HIS A 56 6.24 -4.18 9.70
C HIS A 56 6.38 -4.98 10.99
N VAL A 57 5.47 -4.76 11.94
CA VAL A 57 5.47 -5.45 13.24
C VAL A 57 4.43 -6.56 13.34
N TYR A 58 3.78 -6.89 12.20
CA TYR A 58 2.74 -7.91 12.19
C TYR A 58 3.32 -9.32 12.31
N ASN A 59 2.91 -10.04 13.36
CA ASN A 59 3.24 -11.43 13.54
C ASN A 59 2.18 -12.34 12.92
N ILE A 60 2.60 -13.20 12.00
CA ILE A 60 1.71 -14.16 11.34
C ILE A 60 1.16 -15.16 12.32
N THR A 61 -0.14 -15.43 12.24
CA THR A 61 -0.86 -16.34 13.13
C THR A 61 -1.16 -17.69 12.47
N SER A 62 -1.51 -18.70 13.28
CA SER A 62 -2.00 -19.98 12.77
C SER A 62 -3.28 -19.83 11.91
N ALA A 63 -4.11 -18.82 12.20
CA ALA A 63 -5.28 -18.50 11.40
C ALA A 63 -4.89 -17.98 10.01
N ASP A 64 -3.85 -17.15 9.94
CA ASP A 64 -3.34 -16.63 8.67
C ASP A 64 -2.72 -17.72 7.80
N ILE A 65 -2.00 -18.66 8.42
CA ILE A 65 -1.49 -19.84 7.71
C ILE A 65 -2.64 -20.65 7.10
N LYS A 66 -3.78 -20.80 7.79
CA LYS A 66 -4.97 -21.46 7.24
C LYS A 66 -5.55 -20.67 6.06
N LYS A 67 -5.66 -19.33 6.16
CA LYS A 67 -6.11 -18.48 5.05
C LYS A 67 -5.21 -18.64 3.83
N ILE A 68 -3.87 -18.56 4.01
CA ILE A 68 -2.88 -18.75 2.95
C ILE A 68 -3.09 -20.11 2.27
N ARG A 69 -3.19 -21.19 3.04
CA ARG A 69 -3.34 -22.55 2.49
C ARG A 69 -4.66 -22.78 1.74
N SER A 70 -5.71 -22.06 2.10
CA SER A 70 -7.02 -22.15 1.44
C SER A 70 -7.16 -21.22 0.23
N ALA A 71 -6.21 -20.29 0.03
CA ALA A 71 -6.23 -19.37 -1.08
C ALA A 71 -5.94 -20.06 -2.42
N LYS A 72 -6.47 -19.51 -3.50
CA LYS A 72 -6.09 -19.86 -4.88
C LYS A 72 -4.90 -19.02 -5.37
N LEU A 73 -4.76 -17.83 -4.80
CA LEU A 73 -3.68 -16.91 -5.09
C LEU A 73 -3.33 -16.11 -3.83
N VAL A 74 -2.03 -15.94 -3.57
CA VAL A 74 -1.52 -15.02 -2.54
C VAL A 74 -0.80 -13.87 -3.24
N LEU A 75 -1.09 -12.65 -2.83
CA LEU A 75 -0.44 -11.43 -3.32
C LEU A 75 0.44 -10.85 -2.21
N LEU A 76 1.69 -10.61 -2.54
CA LEU A 76 2.69 -9.94 -1.72
C LEU A 76 3.08 -8.62 -2.38
N ASN A 77 3.53 -7.64 -1.59
CA ASN A 77 4.18 -6.46 -2.15
C ASN A 77 5.53 -6.83 -2.78
N GLY A 78 6.33 -7.58 -2.06
CA GLY A 78 7.73 -7.84 -2.39
C GLY A 78 8.66 -6.74 -1.87
N LEU A 79 9.89 -6.68 -2.38
CA LEU A 79 10.94 -5.74 -1.98
C LEU A 79 11.29 -5.80 -0.48
N GLY A 80 10.97 -6.89 0.20
CA GLY A 80 11.25 -7.08 1.63
C GLY A 80 10.24 -6.40 2.57
N PHE A 81 9.06 -6.02 2.08
CA PHE A 81 8.00 -5.42 2.91
C PHE A 81 7.42 -6.41 3.90
N GLU A 82 7.12 -7.61 3.43
CA GLU A 82 6.58 -8.66 4.29
C GLU A 82 7.67 -9.22 5.21
N SER A 83 7.31 -9.54 6.44
CA SER A 83 8.22 -10.21 7.36
C SER A 83 8.75 -11.52 6.78
N GLY A 84 9.97 -11.90 7.17
CA GLY A 84 10.56 -13.16 6.74
C GLY A 84 9.71 -14.38 7.09
N GLU A 85 8.93 -14.32 8.18
CA GLU A 85 8.01 -15.37 8.58
C GLU A 85 6.80 -15.48 7.65
N MET A 86 6.20 -14.33 7.26
CA MET A 86 5.09 -14.30 6.32
C MET A 86 5.53 -14.83 4.95
N THR A 87 6.67 -14.33 4.44
CA THR A 87 7.23 -14.77 3.17
C THR A 87 7.51 -16.28 3.16
N ARG A 88 8.08 -16.80 4.26
CA ARG A 88 8.34 -18.23 4.41
C ARG A 88 7.06 -19.05 4.45
N ALA A 89 6.03 -18.60 5.19
CA ALA A 89 4.75 -19.28 5.26
C ALA A 89 4.07 -19.37 3.89
N VAL A 90 4.12 -18.28 3.09
CA VAL A 90 3.59 -18.27 1.73
C VAL A 90 4.35 -19.25 0.84
N LYS A 91 5.69 -19.21 0.81
CA LYS A 91 6.51 -20.14 0.00
C LYS A 91 6.31 -21.60 0.39
N GLN A 92 6.21 -21.91 1.68
CA GLN A 92 5.99 -23.28 2.16
C GLN A 92 4.56 -23.79 1.93
N SER A 93 3.58 -22.92 1.75
CA SER A 93 2.20 -23.30 1.49
C SER A 93 1.99 -24.00 0.14
N LYS A 94 2.93 -23.78 -0.81
CA LYS A 94 2.84 -24.22 -2.22
C LYS A 94 1.65 -23.65 -2.99
N VAL A 95 0.98 -22.65 -2.44
CA VAL A 95 -0.05 -21.88 -3.14
C VAL A 95 0.60 -20.94 -4.16
N ASN A 96 -0.06 -20.69 -5.28
CA ASN A 96 0.41 -19.70 -6.25
C ASN A 96 0.52 -18.34 -5.58
N TYR A 97 1.63 -17.65 -5.75
CA TYR A 97 1.78 -16.28 -5.25
C TYR A 97 2.45 -15.39 -6.31
N ALA A 98 2.26 -14.09 -6.15
CA ALA A 98 2.89 -13.07 -6.97
C ALA A 98 3.28 -11.86 -6.13
N GLU A 99 4.35 -11.18 -6.54
CA GLU A 99 4.82 -9.93 -5.95
C GLU A 99 4.39 -8.77 -6.83
N ALA A 100 3.59 -7.87 -6.27
CA ALA A 100 3.00 -6.77 -7.01
C ALA A 100 4.04 -5.70 -7.43
N ALA A 101 5.11 -5.52 -6.65
CA ALA A 101 6.20 -4.60 -6.99
C ALA A 101 7.24 -5.18 -7.97
N ALA A 102 7.04 -6.41 -8.47
CA ALA A 102 7.98 -7.05 -9.39
C ALA A 102 8.27 -6.18 -10.63
N GLY A 103 9.57 -5.98 -10.93
CA GLY A 103 10.01 -5.19 -12.09
C GLY A 103 9.80 -3.67 -11.96
N ILE A 104 9.35 -3.16 -10.82
CA ILE A 104 9.41 -1.73 -10.49
C ILE A 104 10.84 -1.42 -10.05
N LYS A 105 11.42 -0.32 -10.58
CA LYS A 105 12.77 0.10 -10.17
C LYS A 105 12.74 0.58 -8.72
N ALA A 106 13.23 -0.27 -7.83
CA ALA A 106 13.29 0.04 -6.42
C ALA A 106 14.29 1.18 -6.12
N MET A 107 13.94 2.02 -5.13
CA MET A 107 14.89 2.92 -4.49
C MET A 107 15.71 2.13 -3.48
N THR A 108 16.99 2.47 -3.36
CA THR A 108 17.81 1.95 -2.27
C THR A 108 17.38 2.61 -0.96
N ALA A 109 17.39 1.83 0.12
CA ALA A 109 17.31 2.38 1.45
C ALA A 109 18.62 3.14 1.70
N ASP A 110 18.58 4.47 1.84
CA ASP A 110 19.75 5.26 2.18
C ASP A 110 20.10 5.00 3.65
N HIS A 111 21.01 4.05 3.87
CA HIS A 111 21.64 3.81 5.17
C HIS A 111 22.77 4.81 5.40
N ASP A 112 22.48 6.13 5.38
CA ASP A 112 23.38 7.15 5.86
C ASP A 112 23.33 7.24 7.39
N HIS A 113 23.63 6.14 8.07
CA HIS A 113 24.00 6.15 9.49
C HIS A 113 25.16 5.20 9.71
N ASP A 114 26.36 5.76 9.86
CA ASP A 114 27.53 5.13 10.46
C ASP A 114 27.14 4.45 11.80
N HIS A 115 26.85 3.18 11.74
CA HIS A 115 26.83 2.29 12.90
C HIS A 115 27.56 1.00 12.55
N ASP A 116 28.85 1.04 12.89
CA ASP A 116 29.71 -0.13 13.10
C ASP A 116 29.07 -1.02 14.20
N HIS A 117 28.32 -2.04 13.81
CA HIS A 117 27.93 -3.15 14.68
C HIS A 117 28.06 -4.46 13.92
N GLY A 118 29.03 -5.25 14.41
CA GLY A 118 29.34 -6.57 13.90
C GLY A 118 28.16 -7.52 13.87
N GLY A 119 28.05 -8.17 12.73
CA GLY A 119 27.64 -9.53 12.56
C GLY A 119 26.26 -9.97 13.02
N HIS A 120 25.24 -9.76 12.20
CA HIS A 120 24.23 -10.78 11.88
C HIS A 120 23.56 -10.36 10.56
N ASN A 121 23.81 -11.15 9.51
CA ASN A 121 23.25 -10.97 8.18
C ASN A 121 21.75 -11.30 8.20
N HIS A 122 20.92 -10.34 8.56
CA HIS A 122 19.51 -10.31 8.19
C HIS A 122 19.39 -9.33 7.05
N ASP A 123 18.94 -9.81 5.89
CA ASP A 123 18.74 -9.04 4.65
C ASP A 123 17.51 -8.12 4.82
N HIS A 124 17.56 -7.24 5.83
CA HIS A 124 16.54 -6.26 6.14
C HIS A 124 16.82 -5.00 5.32
N GLY A 125 16.09 -4.88 4.19
CA GLY A 125 15.84 -3.56 3.63
C GLY A 125 16.92 -2.94 2.78
N ARG A 126 17.51 -3.68 1.82
CA ARG A 126 18.35 -3.06 0.77
C ARG A 126 17.56 -2.05 -0.08
N TYR A 127 16.24 -2.20 -0.13
CA TYR A 127 15.34 -1.39 -0.95
C TYR A 127 14.20 -0.82 -0.12
N ASP A 128 13.75 0.37 -0.51
CA ASP A 128 12.50 0.94 -0.01
C ASP A 128 11.31 0.21 -0.66
N PRO A 129 10.44 -0.45 0.13
CA PRO A 129 9.31 -1.21 -0.40
C PRO A 129 8.09 -0.36 -0.71
N HIS A 130 8.02 0.92 -0.27
CA HIS A 130 6.82 1.77 -0.27
C HIS A 130 6.48 2.36 -1.65
N VAL A 131 6.55 1.52 -2.70
CA VAL A 131 6.30 1.95 -4.09
C VAL A 131 4.92 2.54 -4.30
N TRP A 132 3.93 2.14 -3.48
CA TRP A 132 2.56 2.65 -3.55
C TRP A 132 2.43 4.12 -3.16
N SER A 133 3.43 4.72 -2.52
CA SER A 133 3.42 6.15 -2.22
C SER A 133 3.57 7.02 -3.49
N ASP A 134 4.02 6.46 -4.62
CA ASP A 134 4.06 7.11 -5.92
C ASP A 134 2.98 6.57 -6.87
N PRO A 135 1.87 7.32 -7.11
CA PRO A 135 0.81 6.87 -8.02
C PRO A 135 1.27 6.58 -9.45
N SER A 136 2.39 7.16 -9.90
CA SER A 136 2.91 6.91 -11.26
C SER A 136 3.49 5.51 -11.44
N LEU A 137 3.84 4.82 -10.36
CA LEU A 137 4.32 3.43 -10.37
C LEU A 137 3.17 2.42 -10.33
N MET A 138 2.00 2.84 -9.87
CA MET A 138 0.86 1.95 -9.62
C MET A 138 0.23 1.32 -10.88
N PRO A 139 0.31 1.89 -12.09
CA PRO A 139 -0.07 1.17 -13.31
C PRO A 139 0.69 -0.14 -13.51
N LYS A 140 2.02 -0.17 -13.24
CA LYS A 140 2.82 -1.40 -13.32
C LYS A 140 2.47 -2.36 -12.18
N TYR A 141 2.31 -1.85 -10.96
CA TYR A 141 1.87 -2.61 -9.80
C TYR A 141 0.52 -3.31 -10.06
N ALA A 142 -0.47 -2.56 -10.56
CA ALA A 142 -1.79 -3.07 -10.93
C ALA A 142 -1.73 -4.09 -12.08
N ALA A 143 -0.85 -3.89 -13.07
CA ALA A 143 -0.64 -4.84 -14.16
C ALA A 143 -0.10 -6.18 -13.65
N ASN A 144 0.84 -6.17 -12.70
CA ASN A 144 1.35 -7.40 -12.07
C ASN A 144 0.24 -8.15 -11.31
N VAL A 145 -0.62 -7.42 -10.59
CA VAL A 145 -1.79 -8.02 -9.92
C VAL A 145 -2.76 -8.62 -10.93
N ALA A 146 -3.07 -7.89 -12.03
CA ALA A 146 -3.95 -8.39 -13.07
C ALA A 146 -3.39 -9.66 -13.74
N GLU A 147 -2.10 -9.70 -14.03
CA GLU A 147 -1.44 -10.88 -14.59
C GLU A 147 -1.56 -12.09 -13.65
N ALA A 148 -1.36 -11.90 -12.35
CA ALA A 148 -1.53 -12.94 -11.36
C ALA A 148 -2.98 -13.46 -11.28
N LEU A 149 -3.97 -12.56 -11.33
CA LEU A 149 -5.39 -12.93 -11.36
C LEU A 149 -5.73 -13.71 -12.64
N ILE A 150 -5.26 -13.25 -13.81
CA ILE A 150 -5.48 -13.92 -15.08
C ILE A 150 -4.86 -15.34 -15.09
N LYS A 151 -3.67 -15.49 -14.51
CA LYS A 151 -3.01 -16.79 -14.40
C LYS A 151 -3.78 -17.75 -13.49
N ALA A 152 -4.37 -17.25 -12.40
CA ALA A 152 -5.15 -18.06 -11.46
C ALA A 152 -6.57 -18.33 -11.94
N ASP A 153 -7.13 -17.46 -12.78
CA ASP A 153 -8.51 -17.52 -13.30
C ASP A 153 -8.57 -17.04 -14.76
N PRO A 154 -8.09 -17.87 -15.72
CA PRO A 154 -7.98 -17.49 -17.14
C PRO A 154 -9.33 -17.21 -17.82
N GLN A 155 -10.41 -17.81 -17.34
CA GLN A 155 -11.76 -17.63 -17.91
C GLN A 155 -12.25 -16.18 -17.78
N ASN A 156 -11.80 -15.44 -16.77
CA ASN A 156 -12.15 -14.05 -16.54
C ASN A 156 -11.10 -13.03 -17.07
N LYS A 157 -10.15 -13.48 -17.93
CA LYS A 157 -9.08 -12.64 -18.50
C LYS A 157 -9.59 -11.32 -19.10
N THR A 158 -10.64 -11.38 -19.93
CA THR A 158 -11.21 -10.17 -20.56
C THR A 158 -11.74 -9.19 -19.52
N TYR A 159 -12.42 -9.68 -18.51
CA TYR A 159 -12.95 -8.87 -17.40
C TYR A 159 -11.82 -8.16 -16.64
N TYR A 160 -10.78 -8.88 -16.23
CA TYR A 160 -9.64 -8.31 -15.52
C TYR A 160 -8.89 -7.26 -16.35
N ASN A 161 -8.71 -7.51 -17.66
CA ASN A 161 -8.06 -6.55 -18.56
C ASN A 161 -8.88 -5.26 -18.72
N GLN A 162 -10.19 -5.34 -18.82
CA GLN A 162 -11.06 -4.16 -18.91
C GLN A 162 -10.99 -3.32 -17.63
N ARG A 163 -11.02 -3.98 -16.47
CA ARG A 163 -10.91 -3.30 -15.18
C ARG A 163 -9.52 -2.69 -14.97
N LEU A 164 -8.45 -3.41 -15.35
CA LEU A 164 -7.09 -2.88 -15.33
C LEU A 164 -6.98 -1.61 -16.18
N GLN A 165 -7.55 -1.60 -17.38
CA GLN A 165 -7.53 -0.42 -18.26
C GLN A 165 -8.23 0.79 -17.60
N SER A 166 -9.39 0.57 -16.99
CA SER A 166 -10.12 1.62 -16.28
C SER A 166 -9.36 2.12 -15.06
N TYR A 167 -8.84 1.21 -14.25
CA TYR A 167 -8.08 1.56 -13.05
C TYR A 167 -6.76 2.26 -13.38
N THR A 168 -6.07 1.84 -14.44
CA THR A 168 -4.86 2.54 -14.93
C THR A 168 -5.13 4.01 -15.26
N LYS A 169 -6.27 4.32 -15.90
CA LYS A 169 -6.66 5.71 -16.18
C LYS A 169 -6.90 6.49 -14.89
N GLU A 170 -7.55 5.88 -13.91
CA GLU A 170 -7.77 6.51 -12.59
C GLU A 170 -6.45 6.81 -11.88
N LEU A 171 -5.49 5.87 -11.89
CA LEU A 171 -4.15 6.06 -11.32
C LEU A 171 -3.37 7.18 -12.01
N GLN A 172 -3.44 7.27 -13.34
CA GLN A 172 -2.81 8.36 -14.10
C GLN A 172 -3.44 9.73 -13.79
N GLN A 173 -4.75 9.78 -13.63
CA GLN A 173 -5.46 11.00 -13.19
C GLN A 173 -5.07 11.40 -11.76
N LEU A 174 -4.88 10.42 -10.89
CA LEU A 174 -4.44 10.64 -9.51
C LEU A 174 -3.01 11.22 -9.46
N ASP A 175 -2.07 10.69 -10.25
CA ASP A 175 -0.72 11.25 -10.37
C ASP A 175 -0.75 12.69 -10.90
N THR A 176 -1.55 12.93 -11.95
CA THR A 176 -1.73 14.28 -12.51
C THR A 176 -2.32 15.24 -11.47
N TYR A 177 -3.30 14.78 -10.71
CA TYR A 177 -3.89 15.55 -9.62
C TYR A 177 -2.83 15.91 -8.57
N ALA A 178 -2.10 14.91 -8.07
CA ALA A 178 -1.07 15.11 -7.06
C ALA A 178 -0.01 16.13 -7.53
N LYS A 179 0.49 15.93 -8.74
CA LYS A 179 1.46 16.85 -9.35
C LYS A 179 0.91 18.27 -9.41
N THR A 180 -0.31 18.46 -9.90
CA THR A 180 -0.97 19.78 -10.01
C THR A 180 -1.11 20.46 -8.65
N GLN A 181 -1.44 19.70 -7.60
CA GLN A 181 -1.57 20.26 -6.26
C GLN A 181 -0.22 20.67 -5.66
N PHE A 182 0.81 19.83 -5.78
CA PHE A 182 2.14 20.12 -5.25
C PHE A 182 2.86 21.22 -6.03
N ASP A 183 2.65 21.33 -7.34
CA ASP A 183 3.26 22.40 -8.15
C ASP A 183 2.81 23.82 -7.73
N ARG A 184 1.70 23.94 -7.00
CA ARG A 184 1.23 25.20 -6.42
C ARG A 184 2.01 25.62 -5.17
N ILE A 185 2.81 24.72 -4.60
CA ILE A 185 3.59 24.96 -3.39
C ILE A 185 5.02 25.32 -3.78
N PRO A 186 5.58 26.43 -3.32
CA PRO A 186 6.98 26.76 -3.57
C PRO A 186 7.93 25.66 -3.09
N ALA A 187 8.94 25.31 -3.89
CA ALA A 187 9.85 24.19 -3.59
C ALA A 187 10.48 24.29 -2.18
N GLY A 188 10.84 25.49 -1.72
CA GLY A 188 11.39 25.69 -0.39
C GLY A 188 10.44 25.39 0.78
N ARG A 189 9.12 25.27 0.52
CA ARG A 189 8.11 24.92 1.52
C ARG A 189 7.73 23.45 1.51
N ARG A 190 8.18 22.69 0.50
CA ARG A 190 7.85 21.26 0.37
C ARG A 190 8.70 20.41 1.33
N LYS A 191 8.49 20.63 2.63
CA LYS A 191 9.21 19.96 3.72
C LYS A 191 8.22 19.60 4.82
N VAL A 192 8.19 18.33 5.23
CA VAL A 192 7.32 17.81 6.29
C VAL A 192 8.03 16.74 7.10
N LEU A 193 7.56 16.50 8.32
CA LEU A 193 7.99 15.37 9.13
C LEU A 193 6.85 14.36 9.28
N THR A 194 7.17 13.09 9.08
CA THR A 194 6.25 11.93 9.20
C THR A 194 6.78 10.96 10.27
N GLY A 195 6.09 9.86 10.52
CA GLY A 195 6.45 8.90 11.55
C GLY A 195 7.64 8.02 11.17
N HIS A 196 7.66 7.54 9.93
CA HIS A 196 8.74 6.71 9.39
C HIS A 196 8.98 7.02 7.90
N GLU A 197 10.00 6.42 7.29
CA GLU A 197 10.44 6.69 5.91
C GLU A 197 9.57 5.96 4.87
N ALA A 198 8.25 6.16 4.89
CA ALA A 198 7.31 5.54 3.95
C ALA A 198 7.04 6.34 2.67
N PHE A 199 7.47 7.59 2.63
CA PHE A 199 7.08 8.53 1.56
C PHE A 199 8.22 8.87 0.60
N GLY A 200 9.27 8.04 0.56
CA GLY A 200 10.46 8.28 -0.26
C GLY A 200 10.14 8.43 -1.75
N TYR A 201 9.32 7.54 -2.32
CA TYR A 201 8.92 7.61 -3.73
C TYR A 201 8.03 8.83 -4.01
N MET A 202 7.09 9.18 -3.13
CA MET A 202 6.30 10.41 -3.24
C MET A 202 7.20 11.65 -3.19
N GLY A 203 8.16 11.67 -2.28
CA GLY A 203 9.14 12.74 -2.13
C GLY A 203 9.94 12.95 -3.41
N LYS A 204 10.45 11.87 -4.00
CA LYS A 204 11.16 11.90 -5.27
C LYS A 204 10.28 12.35 -6.43
N ARG A 205 9.05 11.85 -6.51
CA ARG A 205 8.12 12.14 -7.59
C ARG A 205 7.71 13.61 -7.64
N TYR A 206 7.41 14.20 -6.47
CA TYR A 206 6.82 15.54 -6.38
C TYR A 206 7.77 16.59 -5.75
N ASN A 207 9.05 16.24 -5.59
CA ASN A 207 10.07 17.11 -4.99
C ASN A 207 9.66 17.60 -3.59
N ILE A 208 9.35 16.66 -2.69
CA ILE A 208 9.00 16.92 -1.29
C ILE A 208 10.09 16.29 -0.42
N LYS A 209 10.62 17.03 0.54
CA LYS A 209 11.50 16.50 1.57
C LYS A 209 10.69 15.95 2.73
N PHE A 210 10.73 14.65 2.91
CA PHE A 210 10.19 13.97 4.08
C PHE A 210 11.31 13.72 5.08
N TYR A 211 11.04 14.01 6.34
CA TYR A 211 11.90 13.71 7.48
C TYR A 211 11.14 12.76 8.39
N ALA A 212 11.83 11.82 9.01
CA ALA A 212 11.20 10.86 9.90
C ALA A 212 12.13 10.46 11.06
N PRO A 213 11.58 10.19 12.26
CA PRO A 213 12.36 9.67 13.37
C PRO A 213 12.69 8.19 13.21
N GLN A 214 11.89 7.42 12.47
CA GLN A 214 12.10 6.00 12.18
C GLN A 214 12.48 5.79 10.73
N GLY A 215 13.29 4.76 10.47
CA GLY A 215 13.70 4.36 9.13
C GLY A 215 12.55 3.72 8.34
N ILE A 216 12.91 2.94 7.33
CA ILE A 216 11.97 2.29 6.39
C ILE A 216 11.03 1.31 7.07
N ASN A 217 11.46 0.66 8.17
CA ASN A 217 10.56 -0.17 8.97
C ASN A 217 10.34 0.44 10.37
N THR A 218 9.26 0.02 11.01
CA THR A 218 8.83 0.54 12.30
C THR A 218 9.21 -0.36 13.48
N GLU A 219 9.96 -1.44 13.25
CA GLU A 219 10.33 -2.41 14.29
C GLU A 219 11.21 -1.80 15.38
N ALA A 220 12.17 -0.96 14.98
CA ALA A 220 13.11 -0.34 15.91
C ALA A 220 12.64 1.05 16.34
N GLU A 221 12.62 1.31 17.64
CA GLU A 221 12.40 2.67 18.14
C GLU A 221 13.67 3.51 17.99
N PRO A 222 13.55 4.79 17.57
CA PRO A 222 14.70 5.66 17.40
C PRO A 222 15.36 5.97 18.75
N SER A 223 16.69 6.09 18.74
CA SER A 223 17.41 6.49 19.95
C SER A 223 17.08 7.92 20.38
N ALA A 224 17.17 8.22 21.69
CA ALA A 224 16.96 9.56 22.20
C ALA A 224 17.91 10.59 21.55
N LYS A 225 19.16 10.19 21.23
CA LYS A 225 20.14 11.00 20.52
C LYS A 225 19.66 11.38 19.13
N HIS A 226 19.12 10.40 18.39
CA HIS A 226 18.56 10.61 17.03
C HIS A 226 17.36 11.55 17.08
N VAL A 227 16.40 11.31 17.98
CA VAL A 227 15.22 12.19 18.16
C VAL A 227 15.65 13.63 18.49
N ALA A 228 16.63 13.82 19.38
CA ALA A 228 17.14 15.14 19.70
C ALA A 228 17.84 15.83 18.51
N ALA A 229 18.56 15.07 17.69
CA ALA A 229 19.16 15.60 16.45
C ALA A 229 18.08 16.01 15.44
N LEU A 230 17.06 15.18 15.26
CA LEU A 230 15.92 15.46 14.39
C LEU A 230 15.14 16.72 14.82
N ILE A 231 14.90 16.92 16.12
CA ILE A 231 14.25 18.14 16.65
C ILE A 231 15.07 19.39 16.27
N ARG A 232 16.40 19.35 16.39
CA ARG A 232 17.27 20.45 15.96
C ARG A 232 17.17 20.69 14.46
N GLN A 233 17.18 19.63 13.66
CA GLN A 233 17.07 19.71 12.21
C GLN A 233 15.72 20.29 11.77
N VAL A 234 14.60 19.85 12.38
CA VAL A 234 13.26 20.38 12.14
C VAL A 234 13.21 21.91 12.38
N LYS A 235 13.85 22.38 13.46
CA LYS A 235 13.98 23.83 13.75
C LYS A 235 14.81 24.56 12.71
N GLN A 236 15.98 24.04 12.36
CA GLN A 236 16.92 24.66 11.41
C GLN A 236 16.32 24.74 10.00
N GLU A 237 15.66 23.68 9.58
CA GLU A 237 15.00 23.60 8.26
C GLU A 237 13.67 24.38 8.20
N GLY A 238 13.17 24.84 9.33
CA GLY A 238 11.91 25.56 9.41
C GLY A 238 10.70 24.72 9.04
N ILE A 239 10.72 23.43 9.38
CA ILE A 239 9.60 22.50 9.10
C ILE A 239 8.44 22.85 10.03
N LYS A 240 7.32 23.28 9.46
CA LYS A 240 6.17 23.76 10.23
C LYS A 240 5.16 22.65 10.56
N ALA A 241 5.08 21.61 9.72
CA ALA A 241 4.07 20.56 9.85
C ALA A 241 4.69 19.21 10.16
N VAL A 242 4.14 18.56 11.20
CA VAL A 242 4.40 17.19 11.59
C VAL A 242 3.13 16.39 11.37
N PHE A 243 3.23 15.25 10.71
CA PHE A 243 2.09 14.37 10.46
C PHE A 243 2.20 13.08 11.27
N THR A 244 1.12 12.72 11.94
CA THR A 244 0.96 11.38 12.52
C THR A 244 0.60 10.37 11.44
N GLU A 245 0.69 9.08 11.75
CA GLU A 245 0.31 8.02 10.84
C GLU A 245 -0.77 7.12 11.44
N ASN A 246 -1.56 6.46 10.59
CA ASN A 246 -2.68 5.64 11.05
C ASN A 246 -2.25 4.29 11.63
N ILE A 247 -1.01 3.90 11.43
CA ILE A 247 -0.47 2.60 11.85
C ILE A 247 0.23 2.63 13.21
N LYS A 248 0.50 3.82 13.76
CA LYS A 248 1.35 3.96 14.94
C LYS A 248 0.84 5.00 15.95
N ASP A 249 1.32 4.87 17.19
CA ASP A 249 1.08 5.83 18.27
C ASP A 249 1.70 7.20 17.97
N SER A 250 0.96 8.25 18.20
CA SER A 250 1.34 9.63 17.84
C SER A 250 2.24 10.34 18.87
N ARG A 251 2.40 9.80 20.09
CA ARG A 251 3.04 10.49 21.22
C ARG A 251 4.45 10.99 20.93
N MET A 252 5.26 10.21 20.22
CA MET A 252 6.62 10.65 19.83
C MET A 252 6.56 11.86 18.89
N LEU A 253 5.71 11.83 17.88
CA LEU A 253 5.56 12.93 16.92
C LEU A 253 4.97 14.18 17.56
N GLU A 254 4.02 14.03 18.48
CA GLU A 254 3.48 15.13 19.29
C GLU A 254 4.55 15.78 20.13
N ARG A 255 5.44 14.99 20.76
CA ARG A 255 6.60 15.48 21.49
C ARG A 255 7.56 16.24 20.58
N ILE A 256 7.92 15.66 19.43
CA ILE A 256 8.81 16.31 18.46
C ILE A 256 8.20 17.64 17.98
N ALA A 257 6.91 17.67 17.66
CA ALA A 257 6.20 18.88 17.26
C ALA A 257 6.28 19.96 18.35
N LYS A 258 5.96 19.60 19.61
CA LYS A 258 6.03 20.50 20.77
C LYS A 258 7.42 21.06 20.99
N GLU A 259 8.44 20.20 21.00
CA GLU A 259 9.82 20.59 21.26
C GLU A 259 10.46 21.37 20.09
N SER A 260 10.04 21.12 18.84
CA SER A 260 10.52 21.84 17.66
C SER A 260 9.81 23.17 17.40
N GLY A 261 8.64 23.38 18.00
CA GLY A 261 7.78 24.52 17.69
C GLY A 261 6.96 24.35 16.41
N SER A 262 6.88 23.10 15.91
CA SER A 262 6.04 22.74 14.78
C SER A 262 4.61 22.42 15.21
N THR A 263 3.68 22.32 14.26
CA THR A 263 2.28 21.97 14.52
C THR A 263 1.96 20.60 13.96
N ILE A 264 1.01 19.88 14.58
CA ILE A 264 0.46 18.66 14.00
C ILE A 264 -0.43 19.06 12.82
N GLY A 265 0.02 18.71 11.62
CA GLY A 265 -0.67 19.01 10.35
C GLY A 265 -1.85 18.09 10.05
N GLY A 266 -1.94 17.00 10.79
CA GLY A 266 -2.98 15.97 10.63
C GLY A 266 -2.41 14.56 10.64
N LYS A 267 -3.19 13.61 10.15
CA LYS A 267 -2.82 12.20 9.99
C LYS A 267 -2.60 11.91 8.51
N LEU A 268 -1.56 11.12 8.18
CA LEU A 268 -1.37 10.50 6.88
C LEU A 268 -1.59 8.99 6.98
N TYR A 269 -1.85 8.40 5.84
CA TYR A 269 -1.95 6.95 5.69
C TYR A 269 -0.73 6.48 4.91
N SER A 270 0.13 5.71 5.56
CA SER A 270 1.39 5.21 4.99
C SER A 270 1.22 3.79 4.43
N ASP A 271 1.13 2.79 5.32
CA ASP A 271 1.22 1.37 4.97
C ASP A 271 -0.11 0.63 5.07
N ALA A 272 -1.15 1.31 5.48
CA ALA A 272 -2.49 0.73 5.58
C ALA A 272 -3.58 1.71 5.15
N LEU A 273 -4.62 1.17 4.54
CA LEU A 273 -5.87 1.90 4.35
C LEU A 273 -6.56 2.16 5.68
N SER A 274 -7.53 3.05 5.70
CA SER A 274 -8.48 3.21 6.80
C SER A 274 -9.65 2.22 6.69
N LYS A 275 -10.31 1.97 7.81
CA LYS A 275 -11.59 1.23 7.83
C LYS A 275 -12.72 2.01 7.16
N THR A 276 -12.63 3.33 7.13
CA THR A 276 -13.69 4.23 6.66
C THR A 276 -13.16 5.20 5.60
N ALA A 277 -14.09 5.75 4.80
CA ALA A 277 -13.77 6.84 3.87
C ALA A 277 -13.17 8.05 4.62
N PRO A 278 -12.30 8.86 3.99
CA PRO A 278 -11.99 8.80 2.56
C PRO A 278 -10.85 7.82 2.21
N ALA A 279 -10.08 7.30 3.18
CA ALA A 279 -8.87 6.53 2.94
C ALA A 279 -9.09 5.00 2.98
N ASN A 280 -10.30 4.52 2.68
CA ASN A 280 -10.64 3.09 2.62
C ASN A 280 -10.40 2.46 1.24
N THR A 281 -9.88 3.23 0.28
CA THR A 281 -9.38 2.79 -1.02
C THR A 281 -8.03 3.44 -1.29
N TYR A 282 -7.22 2.84 -2.16
CA TYR A 282 -5.91 3.39 -2.52
C TYR A 282 -6.02 4.81 -3.08
N THR A 283 -6.91 5.04 -4.04
CA THR A 283 -7.07 6.35 -4.69
C THR A 283 -7.60 7.40 -3.71
N GLY A 284 -8.51 7.02 -2.82
CA GLY A 284 -9.01 7.87 -1.74
C GLY A 284 -7.91 8.23 -0.73
N MET A 285 -7.10 7.26 -0.34
CA MET A 285 -5.96 7.43 0.57
C MET A 285 -4.95 8.43 0.03
N ILE A 286 -4.48 8.25 -1.22
CA ILE A 286 -3.50 9.15 -1.83
C ILE A 286 -4.06 10.56 -1.99
N ARG A 287 -5.31 10.69 -2.44
CA ARG A 287 -5.96 12.00 -2.55
C ARG A 287 -6.02 12.72 -1.21
N TYR A 288 -6.42 12.03 -0.15
CA TYR A 288 -6.44 12.56 1.20
C TYR A 288 -5.05 13.00 1.68
N ASN A 289 -4.02 12.17 1.45
CA ASN A 289 -2.64 12.49 1.81
C ASN A 289 -2.14 13.73 1.06
N VAL A 290 -2.39 13.82 -0.24
CA VAL A 290 -2.02 14.98 -1.07
C VAL A 290 -2.67 16.26 -0.53
N ASP A 291 -3.99 16.23 -0.27
CA ASP A 291 -4.73 17.39 0.22
C ASP A 291 -4.23 17.84 1.60
N SER A 292 -3.96 16.89 2.49
CA SER A 292 -3.44 17.15 3.84
C SER A 292 -2.04 17.76 3.79
N LEU A 293 -1.14 17.22 2.97
CA LEU A 293 0.21 17.72 2.77
C LEU A 293 0.19 19.14 2.18
N VAL A 294 -0.58 19.35 1.11
CA VAL A 294 -0.70 20.65 0.45
C VAL A 294 -1.25 21.73 1.40
N LYS A 295 -2.26 21.38 2.20
CA LYS A 295 -2.82 22.28 3.21
C LYS A 295 -1.77 22.74 4.23
N ALA A 296 -0.93 21.83 4.68
CA ALA A 296 0.07 22.10 5.70
C ALA A 296 1.34 22.82 5.17
N MET A 297 1.62 22.70 3.86
CA MET A 297 2.76 23.35 3.20
C MET A 297 2.44 24.75 2.65
N LYS A 298 1.19 25.17 2.60
CA LYS A 298 0.78 26.54 2.23
C LYS A 298 1.13 27.51 3.35
#